data_ea52b56015bec9c77358f03874701f13
#
_entry.id   ea52b56015bec9c77358f03874701f13
#
_cell.length_a   1.000
_cell.length_b   1.000
_cell.length_c   1.000
_cell.angle_alpha   90.00
_cell.angle_beta   90.00
_cell.angle_gamma   90.00
#
_symmetry.space_group_name_H-M   'P 1'
#
loop_
_entity.id
_entity.type
_entity.pdbx_description
1 polymer ?
#
loop_
_entity_poly.entity_id
_entity_poly.type
_entity_poly.pdbx_seq_one_letter_code
_entity_poly.pdbx_strand_id
1 'polypeptide(L)'
;WLDGEMIPWRDAKVHVLTHTLHYGMGVFEGVRAYEAEQGTSIFRLDAHTNRLINSAKIMNMDMPFDKATLDEAQKAAVRENNLKSAYIRPMAFYGSEGMGLRADNLKVHVMVAAWEWGAYMGEENLTRGIKIATSSYTRHHVNVTMTKAKSNGQYMNSMSVSYTHLTLP
;
A
#
# COMPACT_ATOMS: atom_id res chain seq x y z
N TRP A 1 1.14 1.32 -13.11
CA TRP A 1 0.47 0.12 -13.54
C TRP A 1 -0.91 0.04 -12.90
N LEU A 2 -1.93 -0.26 -13.68
CA LEU A 2 -3.31 -0.42 -13.20
C LEU A 2 -3.97 -1.55 -14.01
N ASP A 3 -4.49 -2.56 -13.33
CA ASP A 3 -5.29 -3.66 -13.89
C ASP A 3 -4.69 -4.37 -15.12
N GLY A 4 -3.39 -4.55 -15.15
CA GLY A 4 -2.67 -5.26 -16.22
C GLY A 4 -1.87 -4.35 -17.15
N GLU A 5 -2.03 -3.03 -17.07
CA GLU A 5 -1.45 -2.09 -18.02
C GLU A 5 -0.60 -1.01 -17.35
N MET A 6 0.52 -0.63 -17.99
CA MET A 6 1.23 0.60 -17.66
C MET A 6 0.46 1.78 -18.22
N ILE A 7 0.04 2.69 -17.37
CA ILE A 7 -0.72 3.90 -17.76
C ILE A 7 -0.02 5.15 -17.26
N PRO A 8 -0.21 6.30 -17.92
CA PRO A 8 0.32 7.57 -17.45
C PRO A 8 -0.21 7.90 -16.05
N TRP A 9 0.64 8.49 -15.21
CA TRP A 9 0.29 8.85 -13.83
C TRP A 9 -1.03 9.63 -13.71
N ARG A 10 -1.27 10.58 -14.61
CA ARG A 10 -2.46 11.44 -14.60
C ARG A 10 -3.74 10.73 -15.02
N ASP A 11 -3.63 9.57 -15.66
CA ASP A 11 -4.76 8.77 -16.14
C ASP A 11 -5.16 7.67 -15.15
N ALA A 12 -4.36 7.44 -14.12
CA ALA A 12 -4.66 6.56 -13.01
C ALA A 12 -5.75 7.16 -12.11
N LYS A 13 -7.01 7.00 -12.52
CA LYS A 13 -8.19 7.59 -11.86
C LYS A 13 -9.14 6.49 -11.41
N VAL A 14 -9.87 6.76 -10.35
CA VAL A 14 -10.97 5.92 -9.87
C VAL A 14 -12.24 6.74 -9.76
N HIS A 15 -13.37 6.08 -9.86
CA HIS A 15 -14.67 6.75 -9.70
C HIS A 15 -14.87 7.18 -8.23
N VAL A 16 -15.58 8.29 -8.00
CA VAL A 16 -15.85 8.81 -6.65
C VAL A 16 -16.65 7.85 -5.77
N LEU A 17 -17.42 6.92 -6.36
CA LEU A 17 -18.13 5.85 -5.66
C LEU A 17 -17.33 4.56 -5.56
N THR A 18 -16.02 4.58 -5.79
CA THR A 18 -15.15 3.43 -5.54
C THR A 18 -15.32 2.98 -4.10
N HIS A 19 -15.78 1.74 -3.91
CA HIS A 19 -16.23 1.20 -2.62
C HIS A 19 -15.16 1.33 -1.54
N THR A 20 -13.90 1.09 -1.87
CA THR A 20 -12.78 1.22 -0.92
C THR A 20 -12.64 2.63 -0.37
N LEU A 21 -12.99 3.68 -1.12
CA LEU A 21 -12.95 5.07 -0.63
C LEU A 21 -13.98 5.32 0.49
N HIS A 22 -15.10 4.60 0.48
CA HIS A 22 -16.18 4.77 1.45
C HIS A 22 -16.04 3.86 2.66
N TYR A 23 -15.57 2.63 2.46
CA TYR A 23 -15.57 1.60 3.50
C TYR A 23 -14.18 1.14 3.94
N GLY A 24 -13.12 1.64 3.31
CA GLY A 24 -11.75 1.31 3.67
C GLY A 24 -11.32 -0.14 3.37
N MET A 25 -12.14 -0.90 2.64
CA MET A 25 -11.91 -2.30 2.31
C MET A 25 -10.94 -2.39 1.14
N GLY A 26 -9.67 -2.49 1.44
CA GLY A 26 -8.55 -2.64 0.50
C GLY A 26 -7.32 -3.10 1.24
N VAL A 27 -6.33 -3.61 0.52
CA VAL A 27 -5.05 -4.07 1.07
C VAL A 27 -3.89 -3.50 0.26
N PHE A 28 -2.77 -3.24 0.92
CA PHE A 28 -1.61 -2.66 0.23
C PHE A 28 -0.28 -3.11 0.81
N GLU A 29 0.79 -2.82 0.09
CA GLU A 29 2.15 -2.98 0.57
C GLU A 29 2.95 -1.68 0.47
N GLY A 30 4.05 -1.64 1.16
CA GLY A 30 5.08 -0.63 1.04
C GLY A 30 6.41 -1.33 0.84
N VAL A 31 6.94 -1.25 -0.37
CA VAL A 31 8.14 -1.95 -0.80
C VAL A 31 9.22 -0.91 -1.13
N ARG A 32 10.46 -1.17 -0.78
CA ARG A 32 11.58 -0.27 -1.08
C ARG A 32 12.46 -0.87 -2.16
N ALA A 33 12.86 -0.03 -3.08
CA ALA A 33 13.93 -0.30 -4.03
C ALA A 33 15.11 0.62 -3.74
N TYR A 34 16.32 0.11 -3.92
CA TYR A 34 17.57 0.81 -3.62
C TYR A 34 18.52 0.71 -4.80
N GLU A 35 19.26 1.76 -5.06
CA GLU A 35 20.40 1.74 -5.99
C GLU A 35 21.47 0.78 -5.45
N ALA A 36 21.96 -0.10 -6.31
CA ALA A 36 23.00 -1.06 -6.02
C ALA A 36 23.98 -1.13 -7.20
N GLU A 37 25.17 -1.72 -7.02
CA GLU A 37 26.21 -1.82 -8.05
C GLU A 37 25.72 -2.43 -9.37
N GLN A 38 24.79 -3.38 -9.30
CA GLN A 38 24.26 -4.10 -10.48
C GLN A 38 22.91 -3.54 -10.98
N GLY A 39 22.53 -2.34 -10.54
CA GLY A 39 21.26 -1.70 -10.87
C GLY A 39 20.31 -1.59 -9.67
N THR A 40 19.05 -1.28 -9.91
CA THR A 40 18.07 -1.11 -8.84
C THR A 40 17.61 -2.45 -8.27
N SER A 41 17.75 -2.64 -6.96
CA SER A 41 17.34 -3.85 -6.24
C SER A 41 16.09 -3.59 -5.41
N ILE A 42 15.05 -4.41 -5.58
CA ILE A 42 13.83 -4.34 -4.77
C ILE A 42 13.98 -5.26 -3.55
N PHE A 43 13.93 -4.65 -2.37
CA PHE A 43 14.16 -5.39 -1.13
C PHE A 43 12.98 -6.33 -0.80
N ARG A 44 13.28 -7.64 -0.70
CA ARG A 44 12.33 -8.70 -0.31
C ARG A 44 11.00 -8.70 -1.09
N LEU A 45 11.06 -8.43 -2.40
CA LEU A 45 9.89 -8.37 -3.28
C LEU A 45 8.96 -9.58 -3.08
N ASP A 46 9.52 -10.80 -3.12
CA ASP A 46 8.77 -12.04 -2.93
C ASP A 46 7.94 -12.06 -1.65
N ALA A 47 8.54 -11.69 -0.52
CA ALA A 47 7.87 -11.67 0.78
C ALA A 47 6.75 -10.62 0.85
N HIS A 48 6.96 -9.45 0.23
CA HIS A 48 5.94 -8.39 0.17
C HIS A 48 4.77 -8.79 -0.72
N THR A 49 5.02 -9.36 -1.89
CA THR A 49 3.95 -9.82 -2.79
C THR A 49 3.14 -10.95 -2.15
N ASN A 50 3.80 -11.90 -1.51
CA ASN A 50 3.12 -12.95 -0.74
C ASN A 50 2.25 -12.36 0.37
N ARG A 51 2.71 -11.32 1.09
CA ARG A 51 1.92 -10.68 2.14
C ARG A 51 0.74 -9.89 1.58
N LEU A 52 0.88 -9.24 0.42
CA LEU A 52 -0.24 -8.59 -0.29
C LEU A 52 -1.35 -9.61 -0.61
N ILE A 53 -0.98 -10.73 -1.23
CA ILE A 53 -1.92 -11.81 -1.59
C ILE A 53 -2.57 -12.41 -0.33
N ASN A 54 -1.79 -12.67 0.71
CA ASN A 54 -2.31 -13.18 1.98
C ASN A 54 -3.25 -12.18 2.67
N SER A 55 -2.94 -10.88 2.61
CA SER A 55 -3.82 -9.83 3.13
C SER A 55 -5.14 -9.79 2.37
N ALA A 56 -5.12 -9.89 1.05
CA ALA A 56 -6.32 -9.97 0.21
C ALA A 56 -7.16 -11.20 0.59
N LYS A 57 -6.52 -12.37 0.72
CA LYS A 57 -7.20 -13.61 1.13
C LYS A 57 -7.86 -13.49 2.50
N ILE A 58 -7.19 -12.91 3.51
CA ILE A 58 -7.75 -12.68 4.84
C ILE A 58 -8.98 -11.76 4.76
N MET A 59 -8.95 -10.76 3.87
CA MET A 59 -10.03 -9.81 3.66
C MET A 59 -11.10 -10.30 2.67
N ASN A 60 -11.04 -11.58 2.26
CA ASN A 60 -11.95 -12.20 1.29
C ASN A 60 -12.03 -11.44 -0.04
N MET A 61 -10.88 -10.96 -0.52
CA MET A 61 -10.73 -10.27 -1.80
C MET A 61 -10.08 -11.24 -2.80
N ASP A 62 -10.78 -11.57 -3.87
CA ASP A 62 -10.26 -12.43 -4.94
C ASP A 62 -9.24 -11.66 -5.77
N MET A 63 -7.96 -11.95 -5.58
CA MET A 63 -6.87 -11.30 -6.31
C MET A 63 -6.91 -11.69 -7.80
N PRO A 64 -7.10 -10.72 -8.71
CA PRO A 64 -7.26 -11.03 -10.14
C PRO A 64 -5.96 -11.37 -10.87
N PHE A 65 -4.81 -11.21 -10.23
CA PHE A 65 -3.49 -11.46 -10.79
C PHE A 65 -2.70 -12.42 -9.91
N ASP A 66 -1.92 -13.27 -10.56
CA ASP A 66 -1.00 -14.17 -9.89
C ASP A 66 0.24 -13.43 -9.35
N LYS A 67 1.01 -14.12 -8.54
CA LYS A 67 2.22 -13.60 -7.93
C LYS A 67 3.25 -13.13 -8.96
N ALA A 68 3.43 -13.88 -10.04
CA ALA A 68 4.44 -13.58 -11.05
C ALA A 68 4.11 -12.26 -11.78
N THR A 69 2.84 -12.07 -12.11
CA THR A 69 2.33 -10.81 -12.70
C THR A 69 2.51 -9.63 -11.74
N LEU A 70 2.20 -9.81 -10.45
CA LEU A 70 2.36 -8.75 -9.45
C LEU A 70 3.82 -8.40 -9.17
N ASP A 71 4.72 -9.38 -9.19
CA ASP A 71 6.17 -9.15 -9.06
C ASP A 71 6.68 -8.37 -10.28
N GLU A 72 6.27 -8.74 -11.49
CA GLU A 72 6.68 -8.03 -12.71
C GLU A 72 6.08 -6.62 -12.78
N ALA A 73 4.84 -6.41 -12.38
CA ALA A 73 4.23 -5.08 -12.30
C ALA A 73 5.03 -4.13 -11.39
N GLN A 74 5.53 -4.63 -10.27
CA GLN A 74 6.36 -3.83 -9.36
C GLN A 74 7.74 -3.51 -9.96
N LYS A 75 8.37 -4.47 -10.65
CA LYS A 75 9.62 -4.24 -11.37
C LYS A 75 9.42 -3.25 -12.52
N ALA A 76 8.35 -3.43 -13.31
CA ALA A 76 8.02 -2.53 -14.40
C ALA A 76 7.78 -1.10 -13.93
N ALA A 77 7.06 -0.91 -12.81
CA ALA A 77 6.82 0.41 -12.24
C ALA A 77 8.13 1.15 -11.87
N VAL A 78 9.16 0.43 -11.44
CA VAL A 78 10.49 1.02 -11.17
C VAL A 78 11.26 1.28 -12.48
N ARG A 79 11.28 0.29 -13.36
CA ARG A 79 12.05 0.31 -14.61
C ARG A 79 11.57 1.38 -15.58
N GLU A 80 10.26 1.44 -15.86
CA GLU A 80 9.68 2.37 -16.83
C GLU A 80 9.73 3.84 -16.36
N ASN A 81 9.88 4.06 -15.06
CA ASN A 81 10.11 5.40 -14.50
C ASN A 81 11.59 5.71 -14.26
N ASN A 82 12.51 4.84 -14.66
CA ASN A 82 13.97 5.01 -14.49
C ASN A 82 14.39 5.32 -13.05
N LEU A 83 13.73 4.73 -12.06
CA LEU A 83 13.97 5.00 -10.65
C LEU A 83 15.17 4.20 -10.14
N LYS A 84 16.18 4.87 -9.63
CA LYS A 84 17.35 4.25 -8.99
C LYS A 84 17.03 3.79 -7.58
N SER A 85 16.28 4.61 -6.85
CA SER A 85 15.72 4.28 -5.54
C SER A 85 14.26 4.66 -5.52
N ALA A 86 13.41 3.83 -4.94
CA ALA A 86 11.97 4.06 -4.99
C ALA A 86 11.24 3.52 -3.76
N TYR A 87 10.10 4.13 -3.50
CA TYR A 87 9.01 3.51 -2.77
C TYR A 87 7.99 2.97 -3.76
N ILE A 88 7.59 1.73 -3.57
CA ILE A 88 6.63 1.03 -4.42
C ILE A 88 5.37 0.75 -3.59
N ARG A 89 4.22 1.11 -4.11
CA ARG A 89 2.91 0.93 -3.50
C ARG A 89 2.03 0.02 -4.36
N PRO A 90 2.09 -1.29 -4.20
CA PRO A 90 1.04 -2.15 -4.73
C PRO A 90 -0.17 -2.11 -3.80
N MET A 91 -1.37 -2.09 -4.38
CA MET A 91 -2.64 -2.04 -3.66
C MET A 91 -3.71 -2.80 -4.43
N ALA A 92 -4.54 -3.56 -3.72
CA ALA A 92 -5.77 -4.12 -4.23
C ALA A 92 -6.97 -3.45 -3.53
N PHE A 93 -8.00 -3.08 -4.30
CA PHE A 93 -9.15 -2.34 -3.81
C PHE A 93 -10.42 -2.71 -4.56
N TYR A 94 -11.57 -2.53 -3.93
CA TYR A 94 -12.87 -2.73 -4.58
C TYR A 94 -13.28 -1.53 -5.42
N GLY A 95 -13.84 -1.81 -6.60
CA GLY A 95 -14.31 -0.84 -7.58
C GLY A 95 -15.61 -0.13 -7.21
N SER A 96 -16.34 0.33 -8.21
CA SER A 96 -17.53 1.18 -8.07
C SER A 96 -18.83 0.51 -8.58
N GLU A 97 -18.84 -0.82 -8.71
CA GLU A 97 -19.97 -1.58 -9.25
C GLU A 97 -21.19 -1.60 -8.32
N GLY A 98 -20.99 -1.24 -7.04
CA GLY A 98 -22.07 -1.19 -6.06
C GLY A 98 -21.66 -0.51 -4.77
N MET A 99 -22.64 -0.21 -3.93
CA MET A 99 -22.47 0.37 -2.60
C MET A 99 -23.11 -0.51 -1.54
N GLY A 100 -22.75 -0.33 -0.29
CA GLY A 100 -23.25 -1.09 0.85
C GLY A 100 -22.19 -2.01 1.46
N LEU A 101 -22.57 -2.75 2.49
CA LEU A 101 -21.63 -3.56 3.27
C LEU A 101 -21.31 -4.94 2.65
N ARG A 102 -22.01 -5.32 1.59
CA ARG A 102 -21.74 -6.55 0.84
C ARG A 102 -20.92 -6.22 -0.40
N ALA A 103 -19.89 -7.01 -0.62
CA ALA A 103 -18.93 -6.84 -1.72
C ALA A 103 -19.05 -7.95 -2.78
N ASP A 104 -20.13 -8.71 -2.80
CA ASP A 104 -20.30 -9.93 -3.60
C ASP A 104 -20.18 -9.70 -5.11
N ASN A 105 -20.53 -8.51 -5.60
CA ASN A 105 -20.52 -8.16 -7.01
C ASN A 105 -19.46 -7.10 -7.36
N LEU A 106 -18.59 -6.76 -6.42
CA LEU A 106 -17.55 -5.76 -6.65
C LEU A 106 -16.32 -6.40 -7.32
N LYS A 107 -15.78 -5.72 -8.29
CA LYS A 107 -14.50 -6.10 -8.88
C LYS A 107 -13.35 -5.70 -7.96
N VAL A 108 -12.35 -6.56 -7.89
CA VAL A 108 -11.06 -6.22 -7.29
C VAL A 108 -10.17 -5.62 -8.37
N HIS A 109 -9.77 -4.38 -8.16
CA HIS A 109 -8.77 -3.68 -8.96
C HIS A 109 -7.42 -3.76 -8.29
N VAL A 110 -6.35 -3.78 -9.09
CA VAL A 110 -4.98 -3.76 -8.56
C VAL A 110 -4.18 -2.65 -9.23
N MET A 111 -3.52 -1.85 -8.42
CA MET A 111 -2.58 -0.85 -8.90
C MET A 111 -1.20 -1.03 -8.31
N VAL A 112 -0.18 -0.60 -9.06
CA VAL A 112 1.19 -0.44 -8.58
C VAL A 112 1.69 0.94 -8.99
N ALA A 113 2.03 1.76 -8.01
CA ALA A 113 2.70 3.04 -8.21
C ALA A 113 4.12 2.98 -7.63
N ALA A 114 5.07 3.64 -8.29
CA ALA A 114 6.42 3.80 -7.78
C ALA A 114 6.85 5.26 -7.93
N TRP A 115 7.56 5.78 -6.92
CA TRP A 115 8.08 7.14 -6.91
C TRP A 115 9.34 7.24 -6.08
N GLU A 116 10.14 8.25 -6.36
CA GLU A 116 11.29 8.57 -5.56
C GLU A 116 10.87 9.03 -4.16
N TRP A 117 11.38 8.38 -3.14
CA TRP A 117 11.09 8.75 -1.76
C TRP A 117 12.36 8.65 -0.93
N GLY A 118 12.87 9.78 -0.48
CA GLY A 118 14.02 9.89 0.41
C GLY A 118 13.81 9.27 1.80
N ALA A 119 14.57 9.68 2.75
CA ALA A 119 14.42 9.23 4.14
C ALA A 119 13.05 9.65 4.70
N TYR A 120 12.23 8.69 5.08
CA TYR A 120 10.84 8.89 5.54
C TYR A 120 10.74 9.91 6.69
N MET A 121 11.74 9.93 7.55
CA MET A 121 11.79 10.81 8.73
C MET A 121 12.73 12.02 8.55
N GLY A 122 13.23 12.26 7.33
CA GLY A 122 14.24 13.27 7.03
C GLY A 122 15.68 12.74 7.19
N GLU A 123 16.58 13.24 6.35
CA GLU A 123 17.97 12.75 6.32
C GLU A 123 18.74 13.03 7.63
N GLU A 124 18.48 14.16 8.27
CA GLU A 124 19.10 14.50 9.57
C GLU A 124 18.79 13.44 10.65
N ASN A 125 17.62 12.81 10.59
CA ASN A 125 17.21 11.81 11.57
C ASN A 125 17.84 10.43 11.33
N LEU A 126 18.47 10.19 10.19
CA LEU A 126 19.28 8.99 9.99
C LEU A 126 20.49 8.92 10.92
N THR A 127 21.09 10.10 11.21
CA THR A 127 22.25 10.20 12.12
C THR A 127 21.84 10.53 13.55
N ARG A 128 20.88 11.44 13.71
CA ARG A 128 20.47 11.96 15.02
C ARG A 128 19.48 11.03 15.76
N GLY A 129 18.77 10.16 15.02
CA GLY A 129 17.64 9.39 15.54
C GLY A 129 16.37 10.24 15.66
N ILE A 130 15.30 9.60 16.13
CA ILE A 130 13.99 10.23 16.31
C ILE A 130 13.55 10.17 17.77
N LYS A 131 12.75 11.14 18.19
CA LYS A 131 12.05 11.09 19.48
C LYS A 131 10.79 10.25 19.32
N ILE A 132 10.53 9.38 20.27
CA ILE A 132 9.31 8.54 20.31
C ILE A 132 8.59 8.73 21.63
N ALA A 133 7.27 8.55 21.60
CA ALA A 133 6.41 8.53 22.78
C ALA A 133 5.40 7.38 22.66
N THR A 134 4.95 6.87 23.80
CA THR A 134 3.86 5.88 23.81
C THR A 134 2.53 6.59 23.62
N SER A 135 1.74 6.12 22.63
CA SER A 135 0.40 6.64 22.38
C SER A 135 -0.58 6.19 23.45
N SER A 136 -1.53 7.05 23.81
CA SER A 136 -2.71 6.69 24.62
C SER A 136 -3.76 5.90 23.80
N TYR A 137 -3.71 5.98 22.47
CA TYR A 137 -4.56 5.18 21.60
C TYR A 137 -3.94 3.83 21.31
N THR A 138 -4.69 2.76 21.55
CA THR A 138 -4.34 1.41 21.08
C THR A 138 -4.54 1.33 19.57
N ARG A 139 -3.59 0.78 18.83
CA ARG A 139 -3.68 0.69 17.38
C ARG A 139 -4.95 -0.04 16.92
N HIS A 140 -5.21 -1.22 17.43
CA HIS A 140 -6.46 -1.97 17.32
C HIS A 140 -6.41 -3.18 18.26
N HIS A 141 -7.58 -3.64 18.70
CA HIS A 141 -7.69 -4.84 19.51
C HIS A 141 -7.83 -6.08 18.62
N VAL A 142 -7.34 -7.22 19.10
CA VAL A 142 -7.30 -8.49 18.33
C VAL A 142 -8.68 -9.01 17.88
N ASN A 143 -9.75 -8.58 18.50
CA ASN A 143 -11.13 -9.00 18.19
C ASN A 143 -11.98 -7.88 17.56
N VAL A 144 -11.36 -6.89 16.92
CA VAL A 144 -12.06 -5.75 16.28
C VAL A 144 -11.91 -5.80 14.76
N THR A 145 -10.72 -6.12 14.27
CA THR A 145 -10.41 -6.18 12.84
C THR A 145 -9.48 -7.35 12.53
N MET A 146 -9.33 -7.68 11.25
CA MET A 146 -8.39 -8.69 10.75
C MET A 146 -6.95 -8.19 10.84
N THR A 147 -6.35 -8.25 12.03
CA THR A 147 -5.07 -7.61 12.38
C THR A 147 -3.86 -8.10 11.57
N LYS A 148 -3.92 -9.30 11.00
CA LYS A 148 -2.85 -9.86 10.15
C LYS A 148 -2.87 -9.32 8.72
N ALA A 149 -4.00 -8.78 8.25
CA ALA A 149 -4.09 -8.14 6.94
C ALA A 149 -3.52 -6.72 6.99
N LYS A 150 -2.73 -6.34 6.00
CA LYS A 150 -2.29 -4.95 5.83
C LYS A 150 -3.36 -4.18 5.05
N SER A 151 -4.47 -3.84 5.75
CA SER A 151 -5.64 -3.21 5.15
C SER A 151 -5.65 -1.68 5.28
N ASN A 152 -6.28 -1.01 4.32
CA ASN A 152 -6.35 0.44 4.23
C ASN A 152 -7.05 1.07 5.44
N GLY A 153 -8.21 0.55 5.83
CA GLY A 153 -9.04 1.09 6.91
C GLY A 153 -8.37 1.10 8.29
N GLN A 154 -7.40 0.23 8.53
CA GLN A 154 -6.67 0.20 9.80
C GLN A 154 -5.75 1.40 10.03
N TYR A 155 -5.38 2.14 8.97
CA TYR A 155 -4.47 3.27 9.06
C TYR A 155 -5.12 4.58 9.54
N MET A 156 -6.44 4.63 9.62
CA MET A 156 -7.16 5.76 10.23
C MET A 156 -6.69 6.00 11.65
N ASN A 157 -6.54 4.94 12.45
CA ASN A 157 -6.01 5.05 13.81
C ASN A 157 -4.57 5.59 13.83
N SER A 158 -3.70 5.11 12.94
CA SER A 158 -2.31 5.60 12.86
C SER A 158 -2.24 7.09 12.49
N MET A 159 -3.12 7.56 11.62
CA MET A 159 -3.20 8.99 11.28
C MET A 159 -3.71 9.81 12.46
N SER A 160 -4.73 9.34 13.19
CA SER A 160 -5.24 10.00 14.39
C SER A 160 -4.16 10.16 15.46
N VAL A 161 -3.36 9.14 15.69
CA VAL A 161 -2.22 9.19 16.62
C VAL A 161 -1.19 10.23 16.16
N SER A 162 -0.79 10.20 14.90
CA SER A 162 0.16 11.18 14.35
C SER A 162 -0.35 12.61 14.51
N TYR A 163 -1.62 12.83 14.20
CA TYR A 163 -2.23 14.15 14.30
C TYR A 163 -2.33 14.65 15.74
N THR A 164 -2.75 13.79 16.68
CA THR A 164 -3.03 14.20 18.07
C THR A 164 -1.81 14.19 18.99
N HIS A 165 -0.79 13.37 18.71
CA HIS A 165 0.35 13.17 19.61
C HIS A 165 1.68 13.69 19.06
N LEU A 166 1.81 13.84 17.74
CA LEU A 166 3.05 14.29 17.10
C LEU A 166 2.98 15.72 16.57
N THR A 167 1.79 16.30 16.42
CA THR A 167 1.58 17.64 15.86
C THR A 167 1.03 18.66 16.86
N LEU A 168 0.60 18.22 18.03
CA LEU A 168 0.21 19.13 19.10
C LEU A 168 1.46 19.64 19.84
N PRO A 169 1.50 20.94 20.18
CA PRO A 169 2.63 21.56 20.87
C PRO A 169 2.86 21.00 22.26
#